data_d6cd10f5c6b7f66f038326a7ad60f09f
#
_entry.id   d6cd10f5c6b7f66f038326a7ad60f09f
#
_cell.length_a   1.000
_cell.length_b   1.000
_cell.length_c   1.000
_cell.angle_alpha   90.00
_cell.angle_beta   90.00
_cell.angle_gamma   90.00
#
_symmetry.space_group_name_H-M   'P 1'
#
loop_
_entity.id
_entity.type
_entity.pdbx_description
1 polymer ?
#
loop_
_entity_poly.entity_id
_entity_poly.type
_entity_poly.pdbx_seq_one_letter_code
_entity_poly.pdbx_strand_id
1 'polypeptide(L)'
;MKTISQAVSEYIKSKPFLSSALSDGIINFTSLSRKIKPEIEEMLCKNVNNGAIVMALNRLSLNLEFQHTQKIKRVIKKIEEVSVRSNLVDYNFKVSDTILNSQSNILKNIYESKNDFYTSSRGIDECNIVVSKNLCQLVENELVNEFCINKTEHLSAISFKLPEENVSVPGIYYYVFQKLSWEGININQVISTSNEFTILVSESEVDKAFSIINKLKSV
;
A
#
# COMPACT_ATOMS: atom_id res chain seq x y z
N MET A 1 -19.93 9.21 29.64
CA MET A 1 -20.67 10.02 28.66
C MET A 1 -19.66 10.50 27.59
N LYS A 2 -19.93 10.26 26.32
CA LYS A 2 -19.01 10.62 25.22
C LYS A 2 -19.01 12.14 25.02
N THR A 3 -17.85 12.76 24.87
CA THR A 3 -17.72 14.20 24.61
C THR A 3 -17.82 14.50 23.12
N ILE A 4 -18.13 15.74 22.74
CA ILE A 4 -18.16 16.19 21.34
C ILE A 4 -16.79 15.96 20.68
N SER A 5 -15.69 16.25 21.37
CA SER A 5 -14.33 16.03 20.86
C SER A 5 -14.04 14.54 20.59
N GLN A 6 -14.54 13.64 21.45
CA GLN A 6 -14.39 12.19 21.24
C GLN A 6 -15.21 11.71 20.04
N ALA A 7 -16.47 12.16 19.91
CA ALA A 7 -17.32 11.80 18.78
C ALA A 7 -16.74 12.29 17.45
N VAL A 8 -16.29 13.54 17.39
CA VAL A 8 -15.62 14.11 16.19
C VAL A 8 -14.35 13.34 15.88
N SER A 9 -13.50 13.03 16.85
CA SER A 9 -12.28 12.26 16.64
C SER A 9 -12.56 10.87 16.08
N GLU A 10 -13.56 10.18 16.60
CA GLU A 10 -13.96 8.85 16.12
C GLU A 10 -14.50 8.90 14.70
N TYR A 11 -15.37 9.88 14.41
CA TYR A 11 -15.89 10.10 13.07
C TYR A 11 -14.77 10.32 12.05
N ILE A 12 -13.83 11.20 12.36
CA ILE A 12 -12.70 11.51 11.47
C ILE A 12 -11.79 10.29 11.29
N LYS A 13 -11.49 9.56 12.37
CA LYS A 13 -10.65 8.34 12.31
C LYS A 13 -11.28 7.22 11.47
N SER A 14 -12.59 7.13 11.42
CA SER A 14 -13.29 6.16 10.56
C SER A 14 -13.24 6.50 9.07
N LYS A 15 -12.73 7.69 8.71
CA LYS A 15 -12.65 8.19 7.33
C LYS A 15 -11.22 8.63 7.00
N PRO A 16 -10.36 7.71 6.55
CA PRO A 16 -8.92 7.96 6.35
C PRO A 16 -8.60 9.15 5.45
N PHE A 17 -9.36 9.32 4.35
CA PHE A 17 -9.15 10.46 3.43
C PHE A 17 -9.49 11.80 4.07
N LEU A 18 -10.49 11.83 4.92
CA LEU A 18 -10.89 13.04 5.65
C LEU A 18 -9.84 13.42 6.70
N SER A 19 -9.28 12.44 7.37
CA SER A 19 -8.17 12.61 8.33
C SER A 19 -6.94 13.23 7.65
N SER A 20 -6.58 12.73 6.47
CA SER A 20 -5.46 13.25 5.68
C SER A 20 -5.70 14.70 5.24
N ALA A 21 -6.87 14.98 4.67
CA ALA A 21 -7.22 16.32 4.19
C ALA A 21 -7.34 17.37 5.33
N LEU A 22 -7.73 16.91 6.53
CA LEU A 22 -7.69 17.74 7.75
C LEU A 22 -6.26 18.09 8.16
N SER A 23 -5.38 17.09 8.12
CA SER A 23 -3.94 17.23 8.41
C SER A 23 -3.25 18.20 7.45
N ASP A 24 -3.62 18.14 6.16
CA ASP A 24 -3.05 18.98 5.12
C ASP A 24 -3.64 20.41 5.11
N GLY A 25 -4.56 20.73 6.03
CA GLY A 25 -5.15 22.08 6.18
C GLY A 25 -6.05 22.53 5.02
N ILE A 26 -6.45 21.61 4.13
CA ILE A 26 -7.24 21.91 2.91
C ILE A 26 -8.76 21.89 3.14
N ILE A 27 -9.21 21.61 4.37
CA ILE A 27 -10.64 21.51 4.70
C ILE A 27 -11.15 22.79 5.35
N ASN A 28 -12.29 23.29 4.84
CA ASN A 28 -13.07 24.29 5.55
C ASN A 28 -13.84 23.66 6.70
N PHE A 29 -13.41 23.90 7.95
CA PHE A 29 -13.98 23.33 9.16
C PHE A 29 -15.47 23.70 9.36
N THR A 30 -15.88 24.90 8.96
CA THR A 30 -17.27 25.31 9.06
C THR A 30 -18.17 24.53 8.11
N SER A 31 -17.72 24.29 6.90
CA SER A 31 -18.45 23.46 5.93
C SER A 31 -18.51 22.01 6.38
N LEU A 32 -17.37 21.47 6.85
CA LEU A 32 -17.29 20.10 7.36
C LEU A 32 -18.19 19.91 8.59
N SER A 33 -18.18 20.88 9.53
CA SER A 33 -19.00 20.78 10.75
C SER A 33 -20.49 20.66 10.45
N ARG A 34 -20.98 21.41 9.45
CA ARG A 34 -22.39 21.32 9.03
C ARG A 34 -22.71 19.95 8.45
N LYS A 35 -21.79 19.39 7.66
CA LYS A 35 -21.97 18.09 7.01
C LYS A 35 -22.00 16.95 8.01
N ILE A 36 -21.12 16.96 9.02
CA ILE A 36 -20.98 15.86 9.98
C ILE A 36 -21.90 16.01 11.22
N LYS A 37 -22.54 17.16 11.38
CA LYS A 37 -23.39 17.45 12.55
C LYS A 37 -24.44 16.37 12.80
N PRO A 38 -25.24 15.91 11.82
CA PRO A 38 -26.27 14.89 12.04
C PRO A 38 -25.70 13.63 12.68
N GLU A 39 -24.60 13.11 12.16
CA GLU A 39 -23.97 11.87 12.65
C GLU A 39 -23.36 12.08 14.05
N ILE A 40 -22.81 13.27 14.33
CA ILE A 40 -22.31 13.60 15.68
C ILE A 40 -23.45 13.68 16.70
N GLU A 41 -24.58 14.25 16.32
CA GLU A 41 -25.78 14.31 17.17
C GLU A 41 -26.37 12.93 17.45
N GLU A 42 -26.40 12.07 16.43
CA GLU A 42 -26.80 10.66 16.58
C GLU A 42 -25.86 9.91 17.53
N MET A 43 -24.54 10.03 17.34
CA MET A 43 -23.54 9.40 18.23
C MET A 43 -23.63 9.85 19.69
N LEU A 44 -24.10 11.06 19.93
CA LEU A 44 -24.19 11.66 21.26
C LEU A 44 -25.61 11.63 21.85
N CYS A 45 -26.62 11.26 21.05
CA CYS A 45 -28.04 11.31 21.40
C CYS A 45 -28.47 12.69 21.96
N LYS A 46 -27.93 13.79 21.40
CA LYS A 46 -28.24 15.16 21.81
C LYS A 46 -27.91 16.19 20.73
N ASN A 47 -28.58 17.34 20.76
CA ASN A 47 -28.27 18.47 19.90
C ASN A 47 -26.87 19.04 20.19
N VAL A 48 -26.13 19.40 19.14
CA VAL A 48 -24.77 19.93 19.22
C VAL A 48 -24.66 21.24 18.44
N ASN A 49 -23.98 22.22 19.02
CA ASN A 49 -23.70 23.48 18.34
C ASN A 49 -22.59 23.28 17.27
N ASN A 50 -22.78 23.82 16.06
CA ASN A 50 -21.75 23.80 15.00
C ASN A 50 -20.40 24.36 15.47
N GLY A 51 -20.38 25.44 16.24
CA GLY A 51 -19.16 26.02 16.80
C GLY A 51 -18.37 25.03 17.67
N ALA A 52 -19.06 24.18 18.44
CA ALA A 52 -18.39 23.15 19.24
C ALA A 52 -17.75 22.06 18.39
N ILE A 53 -18.36 21.69 17.25
CA ILE A 53 -17.79 20.77 16.28
C ILE A 53 -16.57 21.41 15.59
N VAL A 54 -16.66 22.68 15.17
CA VAL A 54 -15.54 23.44 14.58
C VAL A 54 -14.36 23.49 15.53
N MET A 55 -14.58 23.78 16.80
CA MET A 55 -13.53 23.80 17.82
C MET A 55 -12.89 22.42 18.02
N ALA A 56 -13.70 21.36 17.98
CA ALA A 56 -13.20 19.99 18.08
C ALA A 56 -12.35 19.61 16.84
N LEU A 57 -12.80 19.96 15.63
CA LEU A 57 -12.05 19.76 14.39
C LEU A 57 -10.71 20.50 14.40
N ASN A 58 -10.71 21.75 14.84
CA ASN A 58 -9.49 22.56 14.90
C ASN A 58 -8.47 21.97 15.88
N ARG A 59 -8.89 21.52 17.05
CA ARG A 59 -8.00 20.83 18.01
C ARG A 59 -7.49 19.50 17.45
N LEU A 60 -8.33 18.79 16.72
CA LEU A 60 -7.97 17.51 16.13
C LEU A 60 -6.93 17.69 15.02
N SER A 61 -7.11 18.68 14.13
CA SER A 61 -6.15 18.95 13.03
C SER A 61 -4.75 19.26 13.58
N LEU A 62 -4.66 20.13 14.58
CA LEU A 62 -3.37 20.46 15.23
C LEU A 62 -2.67 19.24 15.84
N ASN A 63 -3.44 18.27 16.38
CA ASN A 63 -2.87 17.05 16.95
C ASN A 63 -2.50 15.99 15.90
N LEU A 64 -3.24 15.90 14.79
CA LEU A 64 -3.00 14.95 13.71
C LEU A 64 -1.77 15.35 12.87
N GLU A 65 -1.57 16.63 12.60
CA GLU A 65 -0.44 17.13 11.82
C GLU A 65 0.92 16.79 12.41
N PHE A 66 1.05 16.83 13.74
CA PHE A 66 2.39 16.86 14.34
C PHE A 66 2.99 15.49 14.63
N GLN A 67 2.21 14.43 14.87
CA GLN A 67 2.81 13.20 15.40
C GLN A 67 2.91 12.05 14.38
N HIS A 68 1.89 11.80 13.57
CA HIS A 68 1.89 10.64 12.66
C HIS A 68 2.60 10.93 11.34
N THR A 69 2.21 12.00 10.66
CA THR A 69 2.76 12.34 9.34
C THR A 69 4.26 12.64 9.41
N GLN A 70 4.72 13.32 10.47
CA GLN A 70 6.15 13.62 10.65
C GLN A 70 6.99 12.36 10.89
N LYS A 71 6.48 11.38 11.64
CA LYS A 71 7.17 10.10 11.83
C LYS A 71 7.28 9.33 10.52
N ILE A 72 6.18 9.23 9.75
CA ILE A 72 6.17 8.59 8.44
C ILE A 72 7.16 9.28 7.50
N LYS A 73 7.11 10.60 7.38
CA LYS A 73 8.03 11.37 6.53
C LYS A 73 9.49 11.14 6.93
N ARG A 74 9.82 11.08 8.22
CA ARG A 74 11.19 10.77 8.67
C ARG A 74 11.67 9.40 8.23
N VAL A 75 10.80 8.40 8.29
CA VAL A 75 11.15 7.04 7.84
C VAL A 75 11.34 7.00 6.34
N ILE A 76 10.41 7.61 5.59
CA ILE A 76 10.46 7.63 4.12
C ILE A 76 11.69 8.39 3.59
N LYS A 77 12.10 9.47 4.25
CA LYS A 77 13.35 10.17 3.90
C LYS A 77 14.61 9.31 4.02
N LYS A 78 14.57 8.25 4.80
CA LYS A 78 15.68 7.31 4.96
C LYS A 78 15.70 6.20 3.90
N ILE A 79 14.76 6.18 2.96
CA ILE A 79 14.82 5.28 1.80
C ILE A 79 16.06 5.63 0.98
N GLU A 80 16.99 4.71 0.89
CA GLU A 80 18.29 4.96 0.22
C GLU A 80 18.22 4.64 -1.26
N GLU A 81 17.98 3.40 -1.60
CA GLU A 81 18.02 2.86 -2.96
C GLU A 81 16.61 2.54 -3.45
N VAL A 82 16.35 2.90 -4.69
CA VAL A 82 15.14 2.49 -5.42
C VAL A 82 15.61 1.87 -6.72
N SER A 83 15.27 0.60 -6.92
CA SER A 83 15.61 -0.15 -8.13
C SER A 83 14.35 -0.45 -8.94
N VAL A 84 14.54 -0.55 -10.26
CA VAL A 84 13.48 -0.96 -11.18
C VAL A 84 13.92 -2.21 -11.91
N ARG A 85 13.02 -3.16 -12.03
CA ARG A 85 13.19 -4.38 -12.83
C ARG A 85 11.99 -4.57 -13.74
N SER A 86 12.22 -4.53 -15.03
CA SER A 86 11.20 -4.71 -16.07
C SER A 86 11.13 -6.14 -16.58
N ASN A 87 10.21 -6.41 -17.50
CA ASN A 87 9.97 -7.72 -18.10
C ASN A 87 9.62 -8.80 -17.08
N LEU A 88 8.68 -8.52 -16.21
CA LEU A 88 8.15 -9.47 -15.25
C LEU A 88 6.78 -10.00 -15.68
N VAL A 89 6.50 -11.23 -15.27
CA VAL A 89 5.24 -11.93 -15.50
C VAL A 89 4.73 -12.46 -14.17
N ASP A 90 3.45 -12.22 -13.92
CA ASP A 90 2.72 -12.67 -12.74
C ASP A 90 1.76 -13.79 -13.09
N TYR A 91 1.84 -14.89 -12.38
CA TYR A 91 0.97 -16.05 -12.50
C TYR A 91 0.22 -16.28 -11.21
N ASN A 92 -1.09 -16.52 -11.32
CA ASN A 92 -1.94 -16.92 -10.21
C ASN A 92 -2.51 -18.32 -10.49
N PHE A 93 -2.24 -19.28 -9.60
CA PHE A 93 -2.69 -20.64 -9.69
C PHE A 93 -3.65 -20.98 -8.55
N LYS A 94 -4.57 -21.89 -8.80
CA LYS A 94 -5.35 -22.51 -7.74
C LYS A 94 -4.45 -23.43 -6.92
N VAL A 95 -4.59 -23.39 -5.59
CA VAL A 95 -3.84 -24.30 -4.72
C VAL A 95 -4.27 -25.74 -4.99
N SER A 96 -3.28 -26.60 -5.18
CA SER A 96 -3.39 -28.05 -5.37
C SER A 96 -2.44 -28.79 -4.42
N ASP A 97 -2.56 -30.12 -4.35
CA ASP A 97 -1.66 -30.97 -3.57
C ASP A 97 -0.25 -31.05 -4.19
N THR A 98 -0.14 -30.77 -5.48
CA THR A 98 1.09 -30.92 -6.29
C THR A 98 1.85 -29.62 -6.49
N ILE A 99 1.23 -28.45 -6.32
CA ILE A 99 1.81 -27.15 -6.66
C ILE A 99 3.14 -26.86 -5.95
N LEU A 100 3.31 -27.30 -4.70
CA LEU A 100 4.55 -27.11 -3.96
C LEU A 100 5.71 -27.94 -4.53
N ASN A 101 5.40 -29.14 -5.04
CA ASN A 101 6.40 -30.00 -5.69
C ASN A 101 6.85 -29.36 -7.01
N SER A 102 5.91 -28.87 -7.81
CA SER A 102 6.19 -28.15 -9.06
C SER A 102 7.02 -26.88 -8.80
N GLN A 103 6.68 -26.09 -7.77
CA GLN A 103 7.50 -24.93 -7.36
C GLN A 103 8.91 -25.32 -6.92
N SER A 104 9.06 -26.44 -6.19
CA SER A 104 10.38 -26.95 -5.79
C SER A 104 11.26 -27.26 -7.00
N ASN A 105 10.68 -27.78 -8.07
CA ASN A 105 11.43 -28.03 -9.31
C ASN A 105 11.85 -26.73 -10.00
N ILE A 106 10.98 -25.74 -10.05
CA ILE A 106 11.34 -24.39 -10.56
C ILE A 106 12.54 -23.85 -9.77
N LEU A 107 12.46 -23.86 -8.42
CA LEU A 107 13.53 -23.35 -7.57
C LEU A 107 14.87 -24.05 -7.78
N LYS A 108 14.87 -25.36 -8.01
CA LYS A 108 16.10 -26.12 -8.32
C LYS A 108 16.75 -25.65 -9.63
N ASN A 109 15.94 -25.32 -10.62
CA ASN A 109 16.43 -24.90 -11.94
C ASN A 109 16.93 -23.44 -11.96
N ILE A 110 16.41 -22.57 -11.08
CA ILE A 110 16.84 -21.18 -11.01
C ILE A 110 17.96 -20.92 -9.99
N TYR A 111 18.38 -21.95 -9.25
CA TYR A 111 19.37 -21.84 -8.16
C TYR A 111 20.68 -21.16 -8.58
N GLU A 112 21.14 -21.37 -9.80
CA GLU A 112 22.38 -20.79 -10.33
C GLU A 112 22.18 -19.39 -10.93
N SER A 113 20.94 -18.97 -11.16
CA SER A 113 20.63 -17.70 -11.82
C SER A 113 20.52 -16.55 -10.80
N LYS A 114 21.64 -15.84 -10.62
CA LYS A 114 21.69 -14.69 -9.68
C LYS A 114 20.92 -13.44 -10.15
N ASN A 115 20.56 -13.38 -11.43
CA ASN A 115 19.97 -12.18 -12.05
C ASN A 115 18.46 -12.29 -12.28
N ASP A 116 17.88 -13.46 -12.07
CA ASP A 116 16.46 -13.65 -12.30
C ASP A 116 15.63 -13.25 -11.07
N PHE A 117 14.51 -12.60 -11.35
CA PHE A 117 13.53 -12.31 -10.33
C PHE A 117 12.61 -13.53 -10.17
N TYR A 118 12.48 -13.97 -8.95
CA TYR A 118 11.50 -14.98 -8.55
C TYR A 118 10.95 -14.62 -7.18
N THR A 119 9.66 -14.62 -7.07
CA THR A 119 8.97 -14.60 -5.78
C THR A 119 7.72 -15.43 -5.86
N SER A 120 7.34 -16.05 -4.76
CA SER A 120 6.08 -16.77 -4.66
C SER A 120 5.42 -16.57 -3.31
N SER A 121 4.11 -16.56 -3.33
CA SER A 121 3.30 -16.57 -2.13
C SER A 121 2.19 -17.62 -2.27
N ARG A 122 1.85 -18.30 -1.17
CA ARG A 122 0.74 -19.26 -1.13
C ARG A 122 -0.24 -18.85 -0.06
N GLY A 123 -1.47 -18.59 -0.50
CA GLY A 123 -2.64 -18.43 0.36
C GLY A 123 -3.33 -19.77 0.66
N ILE A 124 -4.59 -19.69 1.06
CA ILE A 124 -5.44 -20.85 1.29
C ILE A 124 -5.92 -21.44 -0.04
N ASP A 125 -6.42 -20.60 -0.95
CA ASP A 125 -7.05 -21.02 -2.20
C ASP A 125 -6.18 -20.74 -3.43
N GLU A 126 -5.28 -19.77 -3.35
CA GLU A 126 -4.46 -19.31 -4.48
C GLU A 126 -2.98 -19.30 -4.14
N CYS A 127 -2.18 -19.50 -5.18
CA CYS A 127 -0.74 -19.39 -5.16
C CYS A 127 -0.31 -18.42 -6.25
N ASN A 128 0.51 -17.45 -5.88
CA ASN A 128 1.04 -16.45 -6.79
C ASN A 128 2.53 -16.70 -7.05
N ILE A 129 2.97 -16.52 -8.30
CA ILE A 129 4.37 -16.63 -8.72
C ILE A 129 4.69 -15.47 -9.66
N VAL A 130 5.66 -14.65 -9.30
CA VAL A 130 6.19 -13.59 -10.17
C VAL A 130 7.61 -13.92 -10.59
N VAL A 131 7.86 -13.85 -11.88
CA VAL A 131 9.17 -14.22 -12.46
C VAL A 131 9.63 -13.26 -13.55
N SER A 132 10.93 -13.24 -13.79
CA SER A 132 11.49 -12.65 -15.00
C SER A 132 10.99 -13.39 -16.24
N LYS A 133 10.75 -12.66 -17.34
CA LYS A 133 10.16 -13.20 -18.58
C LYS A 133 10.93 -14.39 -19.16
N ASN A 134 12.25 -14.43 -19.03
CA ASN A 134 13.07 -15.55 -19.47
C ASN A 134 12.78 -16.87 -18.73
N LEU A 135 12.16 -16.82 -17.55
CA LEU A 135 11.77 -18.00 -16.78
C LEU A 135 10.35 -18.51 -17.12
N CYS A 136 9.59 -17.80 -17.95
CA CYS A 136 8.20 -18.18 -18.25
C CYS A 136 8.07 -19.60 -18.79
N GLN A 137 8.94 -19.99 -19.73
CA GLN A 137 8.91 -21.34 -20.31
C GLN A 137 9.15 -22.42 -19.26
N LEU A 138 10.06 -22.19 -18.32
CA LEU A 138 10.32 -23.10 -17.21
C LEU A 138 9.08 -23.22 -16.30
N VAL A 139 8.50 -22.08 -15.92
CA VAL A 139 7.30 -22.02 -15.06
C VAL A 139 6.13 -22.76 -15.72
N GLU A 140 5.87 -22.49 -17.00
CA GLU A 140 4.77 -23.10 -17.74
C GLU A 140 4.96 -24.62 -17.93
N ASN A 141 6.19 -25.08 -18.11
CA ASN A 141 6.50 -26.50 -18.22
C ASN A 141 6.29 -27.24 -16.88
N GLU A 142 6.83 -26.68 -15.79
CA GLU A 142 6.74 -27.32 -14.47
C GLU A 142 5.34 -27.25 -13.86
N LEU A 143 4.54 -26.27 -14.25
CA LEU A 143 3.17 -26.06 -13.76
C LEU A 143 2.10 -26.44 -14.79
N VAL A 144 2.46 -27.22 -15.83
CA VAL A 144 1.53 -27.61 -16.91
C VAL A 144 0.26 -28.32 -16.43
N ASN A 145 0.34 -29.04 -15.32
CA ASN A 145 -0.78 -29.77 -14.72
C ASN A 145 -1.54 -28.95 -13.67
N GLU A 146 -1.10 -27.70 -13.40
CA GLU A 146 -1.74 -26.86 -12.41
C GLU A 146 -2.76 -25.91 -13.08
N PHE A 147 -3.82 -25.58 -12.35
CA PHE A 147 -4.86 -24.69 -12.88
C PHE A 147 -4.42 -23.23 -12.73
N CYS A 148 -3.99 -22.62 -13.84
CA CYS A 148 -3.69 -21.20 -13.91
C CYS A 148 -4.98 -20.39 -13.97
N ILE A 149 -5.21 -19.56 -12.96
CA ILE A 149 -6.37 -18.65 -12.86
C ILE A 149 -6.16 -17.44 -13.76
N ASN A 150 -4.96 -16.86 -13.67
CA ASN A 150 -4.60 -15.64 -14.41
C ASN A 150 -3.10 -15.58 -14.69
N LYS A 151 -2.74 -14.99 -15.82
CA LYS A 151 -1.39 -14.61 -16.21
C LYS A 151 -1.38 -13.16 -16.62
N THR A 152 -0.52 -12.35 -16.01
CA THR A 152 -0.36 -10.93 -16.36
C THR A 152 1.07 -10.69 -16.80
N GLU A 153 1.24 -10.22 -18.02
CA GLU A 153 2.53 -9.89 -18.62
C GLU A 153 2.77 -8.38 -18.64
N HIS A 154 3.94 -7.95 -19.07
CA HIS A 154 4.34 -6.55 -19.17
C HIS A 154 4.27 -5.81 -17.83
N LEU A 155 4.83 -6.45 -16.80
CA LEU A 155 4.96 -5.87 -15.48
C LEU A 155 6.39 -5.41 -15.20
N SER A 156 6.49 -4.39 -14.38
CA SER A 156 7.75 -3.91 -13.80
C SER A 156 7.64 -3.82 -12.29
N ALA A 157 8.70 -4.25 -11.60
CA ALA A 157 8.84 -4.11 -10.17
C ALA A 157 9.62 -2.84 -9.83
N ILE A 158 9.15 -2.10 -8.83
CA ILE A 158 9.89 -1.02 -8.19
C ILE A 158 10.15 -1.46 -6.76
N SER A 159 11.43 -1.71 -6.45
CA SER A 159 11.85 -2.19 -5.14
C SER A 159 12.63 -1.11 -4.41
N PHE A 160 12.38 -0.95 -3.12
CA PHE A 160 13.12 -0.06 -2.25
C PHE A 160 13.27 -0.62 -0.85
N LYS A 161 14.36 -0.24 -0.21
CA LYS A 161 14.68 -0.67 1.13
C LYS A 161 14.13 0.33 2.15
N LEU A 162 13.28 -0.15 3.03
CA LEU A 162 12.78 0.61 4.17
C LEU A 162 13.76 0.48 5.35
N PRO A 163 13.95 1.53 6.16
CA PRO A 163 14.75 1.44 7.37
C PRO A 163 14.08 0.53 8.41
N GLU A 164 14.85 0.00 9.35
CA GLU A 164 14.36 -0.95 10.37
C GLU A 164 13.19 -0.40 11.21
N GLU A 165 13.16 0.91 11.41
CA GLU A 165 12.08 1.58 12.14
C GLU A 165 10.70 1.47 11.46
N ASN A 166 10.65 1.03 10.18
CA ASN A 166 9.40 0.88 9.45
C ASN A 166 8.40 -0.04 10.18
N VAL A 167 8.90 -1.08 10.85
CA VAL A 167 8.07 -2.07 11.58
C VAL A 167 7.32 -1.43 12.76
N SER A 168 7.88 -0.37 13.35
CA SER A 168 7.33 0.32 14.52
C SER A 168 6.51 1.57 14.18
N VAL A 169 6.51 2.00 12.91
CA VAL A 169 5.81 3.21 12.47
C VAL A 169 4.62 2.84 11.58
N PRO A 170 3.39 2.83 12.13
CA PRO A 170 2.22 2.50 11.33
C PRO A 170 1.96 3.56 10.25
N GLY A 171 1.40 3.12 9.10
CA GLY A 171 0.95 4.01 8.04
C GLY A 171 1.97 4.28 6.92
N ILE A 172 3.17 3.70 6.94
CA ILE A 172 4.17 3.88 5.86
C ILE A 172 3.62 3.35 4.54
N TYR A 173 3.09 2.14 4.51
CA TYR A 173 2.48 1.56 3.32
C TYR A 173 1.28 2.36 2.83
N TYR A 174 0.42 2.79 3.75
CA TYR A 174 -0.71 3.67 3.42
C TYR A 174 -0.24 4.95 2.70
N TYR A 175 0.82 5.59 3.20
CA TYR A 175 1.34 6.82 2.61
C TYR A 175 1.88 6.61 1.19
N VAL A 176 2.58 5.50 0.94
CA VAL A 176 3.06 5.12 -0.40
C VAL A 176 1.87 4.86 -1.33
N PHE A 177 0.93 4.02 -0.92
CA PHE A 177 -0.24 3.67 -1.72
C PHE A 177 -1.13 4.88 -2.02
N GLN A 178 -1.32 5.77 -1.05
CA GLN A 178 -2.08 7.00 -1.23
C GLN A 178 -1.50 7.85 -2.36
N LYS A 179 -0.18 8.03 -2.38
CA LYS A 179 0.48 8.83 -3.42
C LYS A 179 0.37 8.21 -4.82
N LEU A 180 0.52 6.90 -4.92
CA LEU A 180 0.34 6.18 -6.18
C LEU A 180 -1.11 6.23 -6.67
N SER A 181 -2.06 5.99 -5.76
CA SER A 181 -3.49 6.01 -6.09
C SER A 181 -4.00 7.37 -6.56
N TRP A 182 -3.54 8.46 -5.95
CA TRP A 182 -3.93 9.81 -6.37
C TRP A 182 -3.41 10.19 -7.75
N GLU A 183 -2.35 9.55 -8.18
CA GLU A 183 -1.81 9.69 -9.53
C GLU A 183 -2.41 8.69 -10.53
N GLY A 184 -3.37 7.89 -10.09
CA GLY A 184 -4.09 6.92 -10.92
C GLY A 184 -3.29 5.67 -11.26
N ILE A 185 -2.22 5.36 -10.51
CA ILE A 185 -1.41 4.17 -10.75
C ILE A 185 -2.07 2.95 -10.11
N ASN A 186 -2.30 1.93 -10.93
CA ASN A 186 -2.78 0.65 -10.47
C ASN A 186 -1.60 -0.23 -10.01
N ILE A 187 -1.75 -0.85 -8.83
CA ILE A 187 -0.77 -1.78 -8.28
C ILE A 187 -1.26 -3.21 -8.54
N ASN A 188 -0.50 -3.97 -9.31
CA ASN A 188 -0.83 -5.36 -9.63
C ASN A 188 -0.50 -6.29 -8.47
N GLN A 189 0.66 -6.11 -7.83
CA GLN A 189 1.13 -6.94 -6.74
C GLN A 189 1.98 -6.15 -5.75
N VAL A 190 1.99 -6.58 -4.51
CA VAL A 190 2.82 -6.04 -3.43
C VAL A 190 3.58 -7.17 -2.78
N ILE A 191 4.89 -7.04 -2.70
CA ILE A 191 5.79 -7.98 -2.07
C ILE A 191 6.54 -7.24 -0.98
N SER A 192 6.50 -7.74 0.24
CA SER A 192 7.16 -7.10 1.36
C SER A 192 7.84 -8.13 2.26
N THR A 193 9.06 -7.83 2.62
CA THR A 193 9.78 -8.47 3.71
C THR A 193 9.90 -7.49 4.88
N SER A 194 10.75 -7.74 5.85
CA SER A 194 10.95 -6.83 6.99
C SER A 194 11.38 -5.43 6.54
N ASN A 195 12.27 -5.33 5.56
CA ASN A 195 12.88 -4.06 5.14
C ASN A 195 12.82 -3.82 3.63
N GLU A 196 12.47 -4.81 2.83
CA GLU A 196 12.34 -4.66 1.38
C GLU A 196 10.85 -4.56 1.02
N PHE A 197 10.53 -3.57 0.22
CA PHE A 197 9.19 -3.33 -0.26
C PHE A 197 9.21 -3.19 -1.77
N THR A 198 8.45 -4.03 -2.44
CA THR A 198 8.36 -4.09 -3.89
C THR A 198 6.91 -3.95 -4.32
N ILE A 199 6.67 -3.09 -5.28
CA ILE A 199 5.38 -2.97 -5.97
C ILE A 199 5.54 -3.36 -7.42
N LEU A 200 4.58 -4.11 -7.94
CA LEU A 200 4.46 -4.40 -9.36
C LEU A 200 3.40 -3.49 -9.98
N VAL A 201 3.78 -2.85 -11.07
CA VAL A 201 2.92 -1.98 -11.87
C VAL A 201 3.06 -2.37 -13.34
N SER A 202 2.12 -1.90 -14.19
CA SER A 202 2.27 -2.03 -15.64
C SER A 202 3.55 -1.35 -16.12
N GLU A 203 4.21 -1.90 -17.14
CA GLU A 203 5.38 -1.28 -17.78
C GLU A 203 5.10 0.15 -18.25
N SER A 204 3.87 0.43 -18.70
CA SER A 204 3.45 1.77 -19.14
C SER A 204 3.41 2.80 -18.01
N GLU A 205 3.31 2.37 -16.76
CA GLU A 205 3.19 3.24 -15.58
C GLU A 205 4.48 3.33 -14.75
N VAL A 206 5.49 2.52 -15.07
CA VAL A 206 6.69 2.37 -14.23
C VAL A 206 7.46 3.68 -14.05
N ASP A 207 7.63 4.48 -15.08
CA ASP A 207 8.36 5.75 -15.02
C ASP A 207 7.66 6.75 -14.09
N LYS A 208 6.33 6.82 -14.20
CA LYS A 208 5.51 7.67 -13.34
C LYS A 208 5.57 7.20 -11.89
N ALA A 209 5.41 5.90 -11.65
CA ALA A 209 5.47 5.31 -10.32
C ALA A 209 6.85 5.51 -9.67
N PHE A 210 7.92 5.27 -10.40
CA PHE A 210 9.29 5.50 -9.95
C PHE A 210 9.54 6.95 -9.57
N SER A 211 9.09 7.91 -10.41
CA SER A 211 9.19 9.34 -10.12
C SER A 211 8.48 9.72 -8.83
N ILE A 212 7.29 9.16 -8.59
CA ILE A 212 6.53 9.42 -7.35
C ILE A 212 7.30 8.91 -6.14
N ILE A 213 7.79 7.67 -6.17
CA ILE A 213 8.53 7.07 -5.06
C ILE A 213 9.81 7.85 -4.76
N ASN A 214 10.54 8.29 -5.78
CA ASN A 214 11.72 9.14 -5.57
C ASN A 214 11.37 10.50 -4.97
N LYS A 215 10.26 11.12 -5.36
CA LYS A 215 9.78 12.38 -4.77
C LYS A 215 9.40 12.23 -3.30
N LEU A 216 8.98 11.04 -2.86
CA LEU A 216 8.68 10.79 -1.44
C LEU A 216 9.91 11.01 -0.54
N LYS A 217 11.13 10.77 -1.06
CA LYS A 217 12.39 10.97 -0.32
C LYS A 217 12.71 12.44 -0.05
N SER A 218 12.14 13.35 -0.83
CA SER A 218 12.41 14.79 -0.75
C SER A 218 11.33 15.60 0.00
N VAL A 219 10.33 14.93 0.59
CA VAL A 219 9.19 15.59 1.28
C VAL A 219 9.47 15.92 2.74
#